data_394a1599e183b17ca93c7a375cedddbe
#
_entry.id   394a1599e183b17ca93c7a375cedddbe
#
_cell.length_a   1.000
_cell.length_b   1.000
_cell.length_c   1.000
_cell.angle_alpha   90.00
_cell.angle_beta   90.00
_cell.angle_gamma   90.00
#
_symmetry.space_group_name_H-M   'P 1'
#
loop_
_entity.id
_entity.type
_entity.pdbx_description
1 polymer ?
#
loop_
_entity_poly.entity_id
_entity_poly.type
_entity_poly.pdbx_seq_one_letter_code
_entity_poly.pdbx_strand_id
1 'polypeptide(L)'
;MELYQIRYFVALCETLNFARAAEKCHVSQPSLTRAVQKLETELGGLLIRRERRTTHLTELGELMRPMLQAMLTQAERIRARAEQHLNREGDSLRLGFLPSIGPLRFAKFFAQFSADNPGIELQLREAPMSALCDLLFCGQLDAAVVAYVKRIDNRLRYHLLYKERLVCAMPRGHPLERAHAVRLRDLKGQSFLMRTNCENGDLLLENCRQQGFELRIAYRSGREDWVQAMVSAGCGITIMPEFSRSAPETVVRPLIDPTLVRELSLVTVAGRPHCHPIARLLCALRASKWDNDEAPDLGRCGRNGPMQLLSGTC
;
A
#
# COMPACT_ATOMS: atom_id res chain seq x y z
N MET A 1 -1.30 8.79 -33.92
CA MET A 1 -1.54 8.87 -32.46
C MET A 1 -0.22 9.01 -31.74
N GLU A 2 -0.02 10.12 -31.02
CA GLU A 2 1.23 10.46 -30.36
C GLU A 2 1.09 10.38 -28.84
N LEU A 3 2.16 10.01 -28.13
CA LEU A 3 2.11 9.86 -26.67
C LEU A 3 1.70 11.11 -25.91
N TYR A 4 2.03 12.32 -26.43
CA TYR A 4 1.60 13.55 -25.79
C TYR A 4 0.09 13.79 -25.89
N GLN A 5 -0.55 13.36 -26.98
CA GLN A 5 -2.00 13.43 -27.15
C GLN A 5 -2.71 12.54 -26.13
N ILE A 6 -2.19 11.32 -25.96
CA ILE A 6 -2.70 10.38 -24.95
C ILE A 6 -2.55 10.96 -23.54
N ARG A 7 -1.39 11.53 -23.22
CA ARG A 7 -1.13 12.16 -21.91
C ARG A 7 -2.12 13.29 -21.63
N TYR A 8 -2.42 14.12 -22.63
CA TYR A 8 -3.36 15.23 -22.45
C TYR A 8 -4.80 14.74 -22.27
N PHE A 9 -5.20 13.71 -22.99
CA PHE A 9 -6.50 13.08 -22.81
C PHE A 9 -6.62 12.45 -21.40
N VAL A 10 -5.62 11.70 -20.94
CA VAL A 10 -5.62 11.11 -19.59
C VAL A 10 -5.67 12.18 -18.50
N ALA A 11 -4.88 13.25 -18.62
CA ALA A 11 -4.95 14.40 -17.69
C ALA A 11 -6.33 15.07 -17.70
N LEU A 12 -6.98 15.12 -18.86
CA LEU A 12 -8.34 15.64 -18.98
C LEU A 12 -9.38 14.71 -18.35
N CYS A 13 -9.21 13.39 -18.45
CA CYS A 13 -10.07 12.41 -17.75
C CYS A 13 -10.02 12.54 -16.21
N GLU A 14 -8.88 12.94 -15.67
CA GLU A 14 -8.70 13.08 -14.22
C GLU A 14 -9.26 14.41 -13.69
N THR A 15 -9.17 15.48 -14.50
CA THR A 15 -9.56 16.83 -14.07
C THR A 15 -10.95 17.24 -14.52
N LEU A 16 -11.46 16.63 -15.58
CA LEU A 16 -12.67 17.02 -16.32
C LEU A 16 -12.75 18.53 -16.61
N ASN A 17 -11.58 19.16 -16.74
CA ASN A 17 -11.42 20.59 -16.97
C ASN A 17 -10.21 20.88 -17.86
N PHE A 18 -10.43 21.48 -19.02
CA PHE A 18 -9.38 21.74 -20.01
C PHE A 18 -8.27 22.68 -19.51
N ALA A 19 -8.60 23.68 -18.69
CA ALA A 19 -7.60 24.59 -18.14
C ALA A 19 -6.72 23.87 -17.11
N ARG A 20 -7.30 23.15 -16.16
CA ARG A 20 -6.56 22.36 -15.16
C ARG A 20 -5.74 21.25 -15.80
N ALA A 21 -6.26 20.58 -16.83
CA ALA A 21 -5.52 19.57 -17.57
C ALA A 21 -4.29 20.19 -18.28
N ALA A 22 -4.44 21.38 -18.85
CA ALA A 22 -3.35 22.09 -19.51
C ALA A 22 -2.27 22.54 -18.50
N GLU A 23 -2.66 23.07 -17.35
CA GLU A 23 -1.75 23.37 -16.24
C GLU A 23 -0.98 22.13 -15.78
N LYS A 24 -1.68 21.01 -15.57
CA LYS A 24 -1.09 19.72 -15.17
C LYS A 24 -0.07 19.20 -16.20
N CYS A 25 -0.32 19.45 -17.47
CA CYS A 25 0.57 19.06 -18.57
C CYS A 25 1.63 20.11 -18.94
N HIS A 26 1.64 21.27 -18.26
CA HIS A 26 2.53 22.41 -18.54
C HIS A 26 2.44 22.92 -19.99
N VAL A 27 1.22 23.05 -20.50
CA VAL A 27 0.94 23.53 -21.86
C VAL A 27 -0.21 24.54 -21.87
N SER A 28 -0.37 25.26 -22.99
CA SER A 28 -1.53 26.14 -23.17
C SER A 28 -2.80 25.33 -23.42
N GLN A 29 -3.93 25.82 -22.91
CA GLN A 29 -5.23 25.19 -23.15
C GLN A 29 -5.57 24.99 -24.65
N PRO A 30 -5.29 25.93 -25.56
CA PRO A 30 -5.47 25.69 -27.00
C PRO A 30 -4.65 24.56 -27.54
N SER A 31 -3.40 24.38 -27.07
CA SER A 31 -2.54 23.27 -27.48
C SER A 31 -3.08 21.93 -27.02
N LEU A 32 -3.52 21.84 -25.76
CA LEU A 32 -4.14 20.62 -25.24
C LEU A 32 -5.43 20.30 -26.02
N THR A 33 -6.28 21.28 -26.26
CA THR A 33 -7.52 21.10 -27.01
C THR A 33 -7.29 20.53 -28.39
N ARG A 34 -6.35 21.12 -29.17
CA ARG A 34 -6.01 20.64 -30.51
C ARG A 34 -5.44 19.22 -30.50
N ALA A 35 -4.62 18.89 -29.52
CA ALA A 35 -4.05 17.56 -29.39
C ALA A 35 -5.12 16.49 -29.10
N VAL A 36 -6.08 16.79 -28.22
CA VAL A 36 -7.21 15.90 -27.93
C VAL A 36 -8.11 15.76 -29.18
N GLN A 37 -8.44 16.84 -29.88
CA GLN A 37 -9.22 16.79 -31.11
C GLN A 37 -8.54 15.96 -32.21
N LYS A 38 -7.21 16.05 -32.32
CA LYS A 38 -6.46 15.22 -33.26
C LYS A 38 -6.55 13.73 -32.89
N LEU A 39 -6.47 13.41 -31.59
CA LEU A 39 -6.65 12.05 -31.10
C LEU A 39 -8.06 11.52 -31.39
N GLU A 40 -9.10 12.34 -31.19
CA GLU A 40 -10.49 12.03 -31.52
C GLU A 40 -10.69 11.76 -33.03
N THR A 41 -10.06 12.57 -33.86
CA THR A 41 -10.09 12.38 -35.31
C THR A 41 -9.43 11.04 -35.72
N GLU A 42 -8.31 10.70 -35.12
CA GLU A 42 -7.58 9.45 -35.41
C GLU A 42 -8.33 8.21 -34.91
N LEU A 43 -9.08 8.34 -33.79
CA LEU A 43 -9.90 7.25 -33.25
C LEU A 43 -11.31 7.18 -33.88
N GLY A 44 -11.65 8.13 -34.72
CA GLY A 44 -12.91 8.15 -35.47
C GLY A 44 -14.13 8.54 -34.63
N GLY A 45 -13.96 9.14 -33.45
CA GLY A 45 -15.08 9.57 -32.60
C GLY A 45 -14.66 10.49 -31.45
N LEU A 46 -15.64 11.21 -30.91
CA LEU A 46 -15.41 12.10 -29.77
C LEU A 46 -15.14 11.28 -28.51
N LEU A 47 -14.10 11.63 -27.80
CA LEU A 47 -13.77 11.07 -26.47
C LEU A 47 -14.35 11.93 -25.33
N ILE A 48 -14.54 13.23 -25.61
CA ILE A 48 -14.98 14.24 -24.65
C ILE A 48 -16.20 14.99 -25.23
N ARG A 49 -17.23 15.14 -24.39
CA ARG A 49 -18.38 15.99 -24.66
C ARG A 49 -18.34 17.23 -23.77
N ARG A 50 -18.52 18.40 -24.34
CA ARG A 50 -18.68 19.65 -23.62
C ARG A 50 -20.17 20.06 -23.62
N GLU A 51 -20.74 20.20 -22.45
CA GLU A 51 -22.10 20.64 -22.24
C GLU A 51 -22.09 21.91 -21.37
N ARG A 52 -22.30 23.07 -22.02
CA ARG A 52 -22.30 24.39 -21.39
C ARG A 52 -21.12 24.63 -20.43
N ARG A 53 -21.21 24.20 -19.16
CA ARG A 53 -20.18 24.38 -18.10
C ARG A 53 -19.54 23.10 -17.63
N THR A 54 -19.95 21.97 -18.15
CA THR A 54 -19.46 20.66 -17.72
C THR A 54 -18.74 19.93 -18.85
N THR A 55 -17.74 19.15 -18.47
CA THR A 55 -16.97 18.30 -19.40
C THR A 55 -17.16 16.85 -18.95
N HIS A 56 -17.60 16.00 -19.86
CA HIS A 56 -17.84 14.58 -19.59
C HIS A 56 -17.13 13.71 -20.62
N LEU A 57 -16.77 12.50 -20.23
CA LEU A 57 -16.34 11.47 -21.18
C LEU A 57 -17.55 10.99 -22.00
N THR A 58 -17.31 10.66 -23.26
CA THR A 58 -18.27 9.90 -24.06
C THR A 58 -18.15 8.41 -23.73
N GLU A 59 -19.06 7.58 -24.22
CA GLU A 59 -18.96 6.12 -24.13
C GLU A 59 -17.62 5.62 -24.72
N LEU A 60 -17.22 6.16 -25.89
CA LEU A 60 -15.92 5.88 -26.47
C LEU A 60 -14.78 6.34 -25.57
N GLY A 61 -14.91 7.51 -24.92
CA GLY A 61 -13.93 8.04 -23.99
C GLY A 61 -13.72 7.13 -22.77
N GLU A 62 -14.80 6.61 -22.18
CA GLU A 62 -14.73 5.65 -21.06
C GLU A 62 -14.10 4.33 -21.50
N LEU A 63 -14.42 3.82 -22.68
CA LEU A 63 -13.84 2.59 -23.23
C LEU A 63 -12.33 2.76 -23.51
N MET A 64 -11.92 3.90 -24.06
CA MET A 64 -10.52 4.15 -24.44
C MET A 64 -9.63 4.53 -23.28
N ARG A 65 -10.17 5.13 -22.23
CA ARG A 65 -9.42 5.59 -21.04
C ARG A 65 -8.49 4.54 -20.47
N PRO A 66 -8.93 3.32 -20.08
CA PRO A 66 -8.04 2.31 -19.50
C PRO A 66 -6.97 1.84 -20.49
N MET A 67 -7.28 1.76 -21.78
CA MET A 67 -6.33 1.32 -22.80
C MET A 67 -5.23 2.37 -23.04
N LEU A 68 -5.60 3.63 -23.14
CA LEU A 68 -4.66 4.73 -23.33
C LEU A 68 -3.80 4.97 -22.08
N GLN A 69 -4.38 4.80 -20.87
CA GLN A 69 -3.63 4.82 -19.63
C GLN A 69 -2.59 3.71 -19.58
N ALA A 70 -2.93 2.50 -20.01
CA ALA A 70 -1.98 1.39 -20.07
C ALA A 70 -0.82 1.65 -21.05
N MET A 71 -1.09 2.31 -22.17
CA MET A 71 -0.05 2.71 -23.12
C MET A 71 0.93 3.73 -22.53
N LEU A 72 0.44 4.74 -21.81
CA LEU A 72 1.31 5.70 -21.11
C LEU A 72 2.19 4.99 -20.08
N THR A 73 1.59 4.16 -19.26
CA THR A 73 2.29 3.37 -18.24
C THR A 73 3.38 2.52 -18.90
N GLN A 74 3.10 1.91 -20.05
CA GLN A 74 4.10 1.12 -20.77
C GLN A 74 5.24 1.97 -21.35
N ALA A 75 4.94 3.16 -21.86
CA ALA A 75 5.98 4.07 -22.37
C ALA A 75 6.91 4.57 -21.24
N GLU A 76 6.37 4.86 -20.06
CA GLU A 76 7.16 5.21 -18.87
C GLU A 76 8.05 4.04 -18.42
N ARG A 77 7.54 2.81 -18.47
CA ARG A 77 8.33 1.59 -18.20
C ARG A 77 9.53 1.43 -19.15
N ILE A 78 9.34 1.69 -20.43
CA ILE A 78 10.43 1.63 -21.41
C ILE A 78 11.51 2.66 -21.06
N ARG A 79 11.13 3.90 -20.75
CA ARG A 79 12.08 4.95 -20.35
C ARG A 79 12.83 4.58 -19.08
N ALA A 80 12.11 4.19 -18.03
CA ALA A 80 12.73 3.78 -16.75
C ALA A 80 13.72 2.62 -16.97
N ARG A 81 13.40 1.67 -17.83
CA ARG A 81 14.28 0.53 -18.12
C ARG A 81 15.51 0.93 -18.94
N ALA A 82 15.37 1.87 -19.87
CA ALA A 82 16.49 2.44 -20.61
C ALA A 82 17.44 3.20 -19.68
N GLU A 83 16.92 4.05 -18.82
CA GLU A 83 17.69 4.77 -17.80
C GLU A 83 18.43 3.82 -16.86
N GLN A 84 17.78 2.75 -16.39
CA GLN A 84 18.43 1.71 -15.57
C GLN A 84 19.57 1.00 -16.30
N HIS A 85 19.44 0.80 -17.60
CA HIS A 85 20.50 0.17 -18.41
C HIS A 85 21.68 1.11 -18.68
N LEU A 86 21.40 2.40 -18.82
CA LEU A 86 22.42 3.43 -19.10
C LEU A 86 23.16 3.88 -17.81
N ASN A 87 22.45 3.92 -16.68
CA ASN A 87 23.00 4.35 -15.37
C ASN A 87 23.64 3.16 -14.63
N ARG A 88 24.56 2.44 -15.26
CA ARG A 88 25.26 1.29 -14.66
C ARG A 88 26.32 1.66 -13.61
N GLU A 89 26.31 2.87 -13.09
CA GLU A 89 27.12 3.25 -11.92
C GLU A 89 26.30 3.08 -10.63
N GLY A 90 26.38 1.87 -10.05
CA GLY A 90 25.72 1.47 -8.80
C GLY A 90 24.41 0.72 -9.04
N ASP A 91 24.36 -0.54 -8.61
CA ASP A 91 23.14 -1.33 -8.59
C ASP A 91 22.16 -0.71 -7.57
N SER A 92 21.15 0.03 -8.00
CA SER A 92 20.11 0.54 -7.10
C SER A 92 18.95 -0.46 -6.99
N LEU A 93 18.40 -0.61 -5.80
CA LEU A 93 17.28 -1.47 -5.46
C LEU A 93 16.16 -0.65 -4.85
N ARG A 94 15.08 -0.45 -5.62
CA ARG A 94 13.93 0.39 -5.22
C ARG A 94 12.83 -0.49 -4.67
N LEU A 95 12.58 -0.35 -3.37
CA LEU A 95 11.62 -1.14 -2.62
C LEU A 95 10.45 -0.29 -2.13
N GLY A 96 9.24 -0.76 -2.41
CA GLY A 96 8.01 -0.18 -1.86
C GLY A 96 7.60 -0.84 -0.56
N PHE A 97 6.96 -0.07 0.33
CA PHE A 97 6.39 -0.56 1.59
C PHE A 97 5.00 0.01 1.80
N LEU A 98 4.10 -0.80 2.36
CA LEU A 98 2.88 -0.28 2.93
C LEU A 98 3.18 0.51 4.21
N PRO A 99 2.53 1.65 4.46
CA PRO A 99 2.75 2.46 5.67
C PRO A 99 2.45 1.74 6.99
N SER A 100 1.76 0.60 6.94
CA SER A 100 1.47 -0.22 8.12
C SER A 100 2.57 -1.21 8.47
N ILE A 101 3.63 -1.29 7.67
CA ILE A 101 4.74 -2.22 7.91
C ILE A 101 5.78 -1.52 8.77
N GLY A 102 5.97 -2.03 9.99
CA GLY A 102 6.96 -1.48 10.92
C GLY A 102 8.40 -1.66 10.42
N PRO A 103 9.25 -0.63 10.58
CA PRO A 103 10.63 -0.66 10.07
C PRO A 103 11.55 -1.58 10.85
N LEU A 104 11.28 -1.88 12.12
CA LEU A 104 12.23 -2.51 13.03
C LEU A 104 12.73 -3.88 12.56
N ARG A 105 11.86 -4.73 12.05
CA ARG A 105 12.24 -6.04 11.51
C ARG A 105 13.10 -5.91 10.26
N PHE A 106 12.72 -5.01 9.36
CA PHE A 106 13.43 -4.78 8.11
C PHE A 106 14.75 -4.05 8.29
N ALA A 107 14.86 -3.17 9.29
CA ALA A 107 16.09 -2.42 9.55
C ALA A 107 17.29 -3.35 9.81
N LYS A 108 17.13 -4.38 10.65
CA LYS A 108 18.18 -5.37 10.92
C LYS A 108 18.55 -6.16 9.66
N PHE A 109 17.52 -6.60 8.91
CA PHE A 109 17.70 -7.30 7.66
C PHE A 109 18.45 -6.46 6.63
N PHE A 110 18.06 -5.19 6.45
CA PHE A 110 18.70 -4.30 5.48
C PHE A 110 20.12 -3.90 5.91
N ALA A 111 20.39 -3.74 7.19
CA ALA A 111 21.76 -3.51 7.68
C ALA A 111 22.68 -4.67 7.27
N GLN A 112 22.25 -5.92 7.47
CA GLN A 112 23.01 -7.08 7.04
C GLN A 112 23.11 -7.19 5.51
N PHE A 113 21.99 -6.99 4.80
CA PHE A 113 21.97 -7.03 3.33
C PHE A 113 22.92 -6.00 2.71
N SER A 114 22.94 -4.77 3.24
CA SER A 114 23.85 -3.71 2.77
C SER A 114 25.32 -4.04 3.07
N ALA A 115 25.61 -4.63 4.23
CA ALA A 115 26.98 -5.07 4.56
C ALA A 115 27.47 -6.18 3.60
N ASP A 116 26.59 -7.12 3.23
CA ASP A 116 26.88 -8.22 2.30
C ASP A 116 26.92 -7.78 0.82
N ASN A 117 26.36 -6.59 0.52
CA ASN A 117 26.22 -6.06 -0.85
C ASN A 117 26.54 -4.55 -0.91
N PRO A 118 27.80 -4.16 -0.64
CA PRO A 118 28.19 -2.74 -0.51
C PRO A 118 28.02 -1.92 -1.81
N GLY A 119 27.85 -2.56 -2.97
CA GLY A 119 27.58 -1.90 -4.25
C GLY A 119 26.11 -1.67 -4.56
N ILE A 120 25.18 -2.09 -3.67
CA ILE A 120 23.74 -1.94 -3.90
C ILE A 120 23.21 -0.80 -3.02
N GLU A 121 22.71 0.27 -3.66
CA GLU A 121 21.97 1.35 -2.99
C GLU A 121 20.51 0.92 -2.76
N LEU A 122 20.06 0.99 -1.49
CA LEU A 122 18.66 0.72 -1.15
C LEU A 122 17.84 2.02 -1.16
N GLN A 123 16.83 2.08 -2.03
CA GLN A 123 15.87 3.19 -2.07
C GLN A 123 14.51 2.69 -1.58
N LEU A 124 14.06 3.20 -0.43
CA LEU A 124 12.81 2.79 0.21
C LEU A 124 11.72 3.85 -0.05
N ARG A 125 10.52 3.40 -0.41
CA ARG A 125 9.38 4.28 -0.66
C ARG A 125 8.12 3.72 -0.01
N GLU A 126 7.45 4.54 0.78
CA GLU A 126 6.15 4.19 1.33
C GLU A 126 5.00 4.71 0.45
N ALA A 127 4.02 3.87 0.20
CA ALA A 127 2.80 4.24 -0.53
C ALA A 127 1.65 3.26 -0.24
N PRO A 128 0.38 3.68 -0.43
CA PRO A 128 -0.77 2.78 -0.40
C PRO A 128 -0.67 1.68 -1.47
N MET A 129 -1.39 0.57 -1.27
CA MET A 129 -1.33 -0.62 -2.14
C MET A 129 -1.54 -0.29 -3.63
N SER A 130 -2.55 0.52 -3.97
CA SER A 130 -2.82 0.90 -5.36
C SER A 130 -1.63 1.59 -6.01
N ALA A 131 -1.04 2.57 -5.31
CA ALA A 131 0.13 3.29 -5.80
C ALA A 131 1.37 2.39 -5.89
N LEU A 132 1.57 1.44 -4.94
CA LEU A 132 2.65 0.46 -5.03
C LEU A 132 2.50 -0.44 -6.26
N CYS A 133 1.28 -0.89 -6.56
CA CYS A 133 1.00 -1.67 -7.77
C CYS A 133 1.35 -0.87 -9.03
N ASP A 134 0.90 0.38 -9.14
CA ASP A 134 1.20 1.24 -10.27
C ASP A 134 2.71 1.46 -10.44
N LEU A 135 3.41 1.75 -9.35
CA LEU A 135 4.87 1.93 -9.34
C LEU A 135 5.62 0.65 -9.72
N LEU A 136 5.15 -0.52 -9.30
CA LEU A 136 5.69 -1.81 -9.72
C LEU A 136 5.45 -2.03 -11.22
N PHE A 137 4.23 -1.81 -11.71
CA PHE A 137 3.89 -2.03 -13.10
C PHE A 137 4.61 -1.04 -14.03
N CYS A 138 4.76 0.23 -13.65
CA CYS A 138 5.52 1.20 -14.44
C CYS A 138 7.05 1.07 -14.29
N GLY A 139 7.55 0.17 -13.43
CA GLY A 139 8.98 -0.09 -13.25
C GLY A 139 9.72 0.96 -12.42
N GLN A 140 9.00 1.81 -11.69
CA GLN A 140 9.58 2.74 -10.72
C GLN A 140 9.95 2.05 -9.40
N LEU A 141 9.38 0.87 -9.12
CA LEU A 141 9.79 -0.03 -8.07
C LEU A 141 10.20 -1.38 -8.66
N ASP A 142 11.19 -2.00 -8.03
CA ASP A 142 11.69 -3.31 -8.41
C ASP A 142 10.94 -4.41 -7.66
N ALA A 143 10.59 -4.16 -6.40
CA ALA A 143 9.73 -5.00 -5.58
C ALA A 143 8.99 -4.15 -4.54
N ALA A 144 7.98 -4.72 -3.88
CA ALA A 144 7.33 -4.10 -2.73
C ALA A 144 7.04 -5.13 -1.65
N VAL A 145 7.12 -4.71 -0.39
CA VAL A 145 6.63 -5.49 0.75
C VAL A 145 5.20 -5.06 1.03
N VAL A 146 4.30 -6.01 0.98
CA VAL A 146 2.87 -5.78 1.14
C VAL A 146 2.29 -6.74 2.16
N ALA A 147 1.25 -6.29 2.84
CA ALA A 147 0.38 -7.13 3.64
C ALA A 147 -0.95 -7.30 2.91
N TYR A 148 -1.46 -8.50 2.82
CA TYR A 148 -2.71 -8.76 2.11
C TYR A 148 -3.57 -9.77 2.87
N VAL A 149 -4.87 -9.59 2.67
CA VAL A 149 -5.90 -10.51 3.13
C VAL A 149 -6.21 -11.53 2.03
N LYS A 150 -6.21 -11.06 0.79
CA LYS A 150 -6.45 -11.85 -0.42
C LYS A 150 -5.48 -11.36 -1.51
N ARG A 151 -4.94 -12.27 -2.31
CA ARG A 151 -4.07 -11.90 -3.45
C ARG A 151 -4.80 -10.92 -4.36
N ILE A 152 -4.18 -9.75 -4.56
CA ILE A 152 -4.86 -8.60 -5.17
C ILE A 152 -4.81 -8.67 -6.70
N ASP A 153 -3.69 -9.17 -7.26
CA ASP A 153 -3.47 -9.13 -8.70
C ASP A 153 -2.64 -10.35 -9.16
N ASN A 154 -3.13 -11.06 -10.17
CA ASN A 154 -2.46 -12.23 -10.75
C ASN A 154 -1.19 -11.85 -11.56
N ARG A 155 -1.01 -10.57 -11.88
CA ARG A 155 0.22 -10.05 -12.50
C ARG A 155 1.37 -9.91 -11.52
N LEU A 156 1.12 -10.09 -10.22
CA LEU A 156 2.14 -10.05 -9.18
C LEU A 156 2.52 -11.46 -8.73
N ARG A 157 3.80 -11.67 -8.47
CA ARG A 157 4.34 -12.87 -7.83
C ARG A 157 4.57 -12.56 -6.35
N TYR A 158 3.99 -13.36 -5.49
CA TYR A 158 4.05 -13.21 -4.03
C TYR A 158 5.09 -14.17 -3.45
N HIS A 159 6.02 -13.63 -2.67
CA HIS A 159 7.00 -14.38 -1.89
C HIS A 159 6.69 -14.13 -0.41
N LEU A 160 6.03 -15.10 0.23
CA LEU A 160 5.66 -15.00 1.65
C LEU A 160 6.93 -14.84 2.49
N LEU A 161 6.91 -13.82 3.37
CA LEU A 161 7.98 -13.57 4.33
C LEU A 161 7.59 -14.11 5.70
N TYR A 162 6.53 -13.57 6.28
CA TYR A 162 6.03 -13.99 7.59
C TYR A 162 4.55 -13.65 7.76
N LYS A 163 3.99 -14.18 8.85
CA LYS A 163 2.63 -13.84 9.31
C LYS A 163 2.74 -13.04 10.59
N GLU A 164 1.87 -12.06 10.77
CA GLU A 164 1.78 -11.30 12.01
C GLU A 164 0.33 -11.12 12.44
N ARG A 165 0.15 -11.03 13.76
CA ARG A 165 -1.17 -10.81 14.37
C ARG A 165 -1.48 -9.32 14.44
N LEU A 166 -2.77 -9.02 14.48
CA LEU A 166 -3.23 -7.70 14.91
C LEU A 166 -3.34 -7.67 16.44
N VAL A 167 -2.90 -6.56 17.02
CA VAL A 167 -2.88 -6.33 18.46
C VAL A 167 -3.65 -5.05 18.79
N CYS A 168 -4.23 -4.99 19.99
CA CYS A 168 -4.80 -3.77 20.52
C CYS A 168 -3.70 -2.97 21.24
N ALA A 169 -3.46 -1.75 20.79
CA ALA A 169 -2.58 -0.80 21.43
C ALA A 169 -3.39 0.22 22.24
N MET A 170 -2.96 0.50 23.45
CA MET A 170 -3.63 1.37 24.40
C MET A 170 -2.63 2.15 25.25
N PRO A 171 -3.04 3.27 25.87
CA PRO A 171 -2.18 4.00 26.80
C PRO A 171 -1.96 3.20 28.10
N ARG A 172 -0.87 3.49 28.80
CA ARG A 172 -0.65 2.96 30.16
C ARG A 172 -1.79 3.37 31.10
N GLY A 173 -2.18 2.46 31.98
CA GLY A 173 -3.29 2.68 32.91
C GLY A 173 -4.69 2.47 32.32
N HIS A 174 -4.79 2.10 31.03
CA HIS A 174 -6.08 1.79 30.43
C HIS A 174 -6.71 0.55 31.08
N PRO A 175 -8.05 0.51 31.32
CA PRO A 175 -8.70 -0.63 31.96
C PRO A 175 -8.41 -1.99 31.33
N LEU A 176 -8.30 -2.04 29.99
CA LEU A 176 -7.97 -3.26 29.24
C LEU A 176 -6.51 -3.71 29.39
N GLU A 177 -5.64 -2.90 29.98
CA GLU A 177 -4.23 -3.26 30.23
C GLU A 177 -4.11 -4.46 31.17
N ARG A 178 -5.05 -4.64 32.11
CA ARG A 178 -5.03 -5.75 33.07
C ARG A 178 -5.38 -7.09 32.43
N ALA A 179 -5.98 -7.08 31.25
CA ALA A 179 -6.31 -8.31 30.52
C ALA A 179 -5.06 -8.87 29.83
N HIS A 180 -4.91 -10.19 29.77
CA HIS A 180 -3.88 -10.84 28.99
C HIS A 180 -4.10 -10.74 27.47
N ALA A 181 -5.37 -10.60 27.06
CA ALA A 181 -5.78 -10.43 25.66
C ALA A 181 -7.06 -9.58 25.62
N VAL A 182 -7.29 -8.87 24.53
CA VAL A 182 -8.48 -8.04 24.29
C VAL A 182 -9.37 -8.77 23.26
N ARG A 183 -10.62 -8.94 23.60
CA ARG A 183 -11.62 -9.46 22.66
C ARG A 183 -12.14 -8.33 21.78
N LEU A 184 -12.52 -8.64 20.56
CA LEU A 184 -13.04 -7.62 19.66
C LEU A 184 -14.23 -6.83 20.28
N ARG A 185 -15.13 -7.52 20.98
CA ARG A 185 -16.28 -6.92 21.69
C ARG A 185 -15.88 -5.93 22.82
N ASP A 186 -14.67 -6.06 23.37
CA ASP A 186 -14.19 -5.18 24.45
C ASP A 186 -13.85 -3.78 23.90
N LEU A 187 -13.78 -3.62 22.57
CA LEU A 187 -13.62 -2.33 21.89
C LEU A 187 -14.92 -1.51 21.88
N LYS A 188 -16.08 -2.12 22.18
CA LYS A 188 -17.38 -1.45 22.19
C LYS A 188 -17.38 -0.29 23.18
N GLY A 189 -17.73 0.91 22.68
CA GLY A 189 -17.80 2.13 23.49
C GLY A 189 -16.45 2.79 23.78
N GLN A 190 -15.32 2.17 23.44
CA GLN A 190 -14.00 2.77 23.58
C GLN A 190 -13.79 3.88 22.54
N SER A 191 -13.00 4.91 22.88
CA SER A 191 -12.51 5.88 21.91
C SER A 191 -11.50 5.19 21.01
N PHE A 192 -11.84 5.05 19.72
CA PHE A 192 -11.01 4.33 18.76
C PHE A 192 -10.30 5.29 17.81
N LEU A 193 -9.00 5.11 17.64
CA LEU A 193 -8.18 5.84 16.69
C LEU A 193 -7.94 4.96 15.48
N MET A 194 -8.34 5.43 14.29
CA MET A 194 -8.30 4.64 13.08
C MET A 194 -7.30 5.18 12.07
N ARG A 195 -6.46 4.30 11.53
CA ARG A 195 -5.64 4.65 10.38
C ARG A 195 -6.50 4.64 9.11
N THR A 196 -6.52 5.74 8.36
CA THR A 196 -7.16 5.80 7.04
C THR A 196 -6.35 4.97 6.03
N ASN A 197 -7.03 4.41 5.04
CA ASN A 197 -6.43 3.51 4.05
C ASN A 197 -5.71 2.31 4.68
N CYS A 198 -6.26 1.81 5.81
CA CYS A 198 -5.76 0.62 6.47
C CYS A 198 -6.23 -0.63 5.70
N GLU A 199 -5.30 -1.49 5.32
CA GLU A 199 -5.56 -2.72 4.55
C GLU A 199 -6.52 -3.66 5.28
N ASN A 200 -6.57 -3.57 6.62
CA ASN A 200 -7.42 -4.39 7.47
C ASN A 200 -8.63 -3.62 8.05
N GLY A 201 -8.79 -2.33 7.67
CA GLY A 201 -9.82 -1.46 8.24
C GLY A 201 -11.22 -1.95 7.99
N ASP A 202 -11.53 -2.28 6.75
CA ASP A 202 -12.86 -2.76 6.36
C ASP A 202 -13.20 -4.09 7.01
N LEU A 203 -12.22 -5.01 7.10
CA LEU A 203 -12.40 -6.29 7.77
C LEU A 203 -12.64 -6.11 9.28
N LEU A 204 -11.91 -5.21 9.95
CA LEU A 204 -12.14 -4.91 11.35
C LEU A 204 -13.55 -4.38 11.58
N LEU A 205 -13.99 -3.42 10.76
CA LEU A 205 -15.33 -2.84 10.84
C LEU A 205 -16.41 -3.88 10.58
N GLU A 206 -16.20 -4.76 9.62
CA GLU A 206 -17.13 -5.84 9.29
C GLU A 206 -17.27 -6.84 10.45
N ASN A 207 -16.14 -7.27 11.05
CA ASN A 207 -16.18 -8.14 12.24
C ASN A 207 -16.90 -7.47 13.43
N CYS A 208 -16.76 -6.15 13.62
CA CYS A 208 -17.51 -5.42 14.65
C CYS A 208 -19.02 -5.44 14.37
N ARG A 209 -19.43 -5.18 13.11
CA ARG A 209 -20.85 -5.23 12.71
C ARG A 209 -21.46 -6.63 12.92
N GLN A 210 -20.72 -7.69 12.55
CA GLN A 210 -21.16 -9.08 12.76
C GLN A 210 -21.35 -9.40 14.26
N GLN A 211 -20.59 -8.75 15.14
CA GLN A 211 -20.77 -8.86 16.58
C GLN A 211 -21.80 -7.84 17.16
N GLY A 212 -22.52 -7.12 16.29
CA GLY A 212 -23.61 -6.23 16.69
C GLY A 212 -23.19 -4.91 17.32
N PHE A 213 -22.02 -4.38 16.95
CA PHE A 213 -21.60 -3.05 17.42
C PHE A 213 -20.77 -2.31 16.35
N GLU A 214 -20.67 -0.98 16.55
CA GLU A 214 -19.81 -0.12 15.77
C GLU A 214 -18.72 0.50 16.64
N LEU A 215 -17.55 0.76 16.04
CA LEU A 215 -16.45 1.45 16.71
C LEU A 215 -16.75 2.95 16.82
N ARG A 216 -16.57 3.51 18.01
CA ARG A 216 -16.60 4.95 18.23
C ARG A 216 -15.29 5.57 17.76
N ILE A 217 -15.22 5.93 16.48
CA ILE A 217 -14.01 6.51 15.91
C ILE A 217 -13.89 7.96 16.36
N ALA A 218 -12.92 8.22 17.23
CA ALA A 218 -12.63 9.55 17.76
C ALA A 218 -11.63 10.32 16.88
N TYR A 219 -10.75 9.62 16.16
CA TYR A 219 -9.71 10.23 15.35
C TYR A 219 -9.36 9.36 14.14
N ARG A 220 -9.02 10.01 13.02
CA ARG A 220 -8.54 9.35 11.79
C ARG A 220 -7.25 10.00 11.30
N SER A 221 -6.24 9.20 10.96
CA SER A 221 -5.00 9.66 10.35
C SER A 221 -4.53 8.70 9.28
N GLY A 222 -3.90 9.22 8.21
CA GLY A 222 -3.19 8.40 7.22
C GLY A 222 -1.82 7.91 7.69
N ARG A 223 -1.30 8.47 8.80
CA ARG A 223 0.03 8.19 9.33
C ARG A 223 -0.06 7.33 10.59
N GLU A 224 0.70 6.22 10.58
CA GLU A 224 0.76 5.27 11.70
C GLU A 224 1.37 5.90 12.95
N ASP A 225 2.45 6.68 12.80
CA ASP A 225 3.13 7.34 13.90
C ASP A 225 2.25 8.34 14.65
N TRP A 226 1.37 9.07 13.92
CA TRP A 226 0.37 9.94 14.56
C TRP A 226 -0.63 9.16 15.39
N VAL A 227 -1.15 8.05 14.84
CA VAL A 227 -2.11 7.20 15.58
C VAL A 227 -1.46 6.69 16.87
N GLN A 228 -0.23 6.17 16.79
CA GLN A 228 0.47 5.65 17.96
C GLN A 228 0.81 6.74 18.99
N ALA A 229 1.23 7.93 18.55
CA ALA A 229 1.49 9.06 19.42
C ALA A 229 0.22 9.51 20.18
N MET A 230 -0.93 9.56 19.49
CA MET A 230 -2.21 9.90 20.08
C MET A 230 -2.71 8.82 21.07
N VAL A 231 -2.44 7.53 20.79
CA VAL A 231 -2.68 6.45 21.76
C VAL A 231 -1.84 6.66 23.01
N SER A 232 -0.53 6.92 22.85
CA SER A 232 0.38 7.19 23.98
C SER A 232 -0.08 8.38 24.82
N ALA A 233 -0.63 9.41 24.17
CA ALA A 233 -1.18 10.60 24.82
C ALA A 233 -2.55 10.37 25.51
N GLY A 234 -3.11 9.16 25.48
CA GLY A 234 -4.36 8.83 26.15
C GLY A 234 -5.64 9.14 25.36
N CYS A 235 -5.54 9.47 24.07
CA CYS A 235 -6.73 9.86 23.27
C CYS A 235 -7.66 8.67 22.95
N GLY A 236 -7.21 7.44 23.17
CA GLY A 236 -7.99 6.23 22.92
C GLY A 236 -7.13 5.01 22.64
N ILE A 237 -7.71 4.02 21.99
CA ILE A 237 -7.06 2.76 21.63
C ILE A 237 -7.06 2.57 20.12
N THR A 238 -6.19 1.67 19.61
CA THR A 238 -6.16 1.30 18.19
C THR A 238 -5.87 -0.18 18.01
N ILE A 239 -6.20 -0.70 16.83
CA ILE A 239 -5.75 -2.02 16.38
C ILE A 239 -4.64 -1.80 15.35
N MET A 240 -3.51 -2.46 15.57
CA MET A 240 -2.32 -2.34 14.72
C MET A 240 -1.60 -3.68 14.59
N PRO A 241 -0.73 -3.85 13.57
CA PRO A 241 0.12 -5.04 13.49
C PRO A 241 1.12 -5.09 14.64
N GLU A 242 1.40 -6.31 15.14
CA GLU A 242 2.26 -6.50 16.33
C GLU A 242 3.70 -5.98 16.13
N PHE A 243 4.22 -6.00 14.90
CA PHE A 243 5.58 -5.55 14.61
C PHE A 243 5.67 -4.09 14.13
N SER A 244 4.55 -3.36 14.05
CA SER A 244 4.56 -1.93 13.68
C SER A 244 4.62 -0.98 14.87
N ARG A 245 4.75 -1.51 16.11
CA ARG A 245 4.90 -0.70 17.30
C ARG A 245 6.15 0.17 17.24
N SER A 246 5.97 1.48 17.28
CA SER A 246 7.06 2.47 17.30
C SER A 246 7.08 3.30 18.60
N ALA A 247 5.94 3.37 19.31
CA ALA A 247 5.82 4.12 20.56
C ALA A 247 6.03 3.19 21.78
N PRO A 248 7.16 3.29 22.51
CA PRO A 248 7.49 2.38 23.61
C PRO A 248 6.54 2.52 24.81
N GLU A 249 5.87 3.64 24.96
CA GLU A 249 4.96 3.92 26.06
C GLU A 249 3.57 3.30 25.90
N THR A 250 3.22 2.81 24.71
CA THR A 250 1.95 2.11 24.51
C THR A 250 2.01 0.69 25.07
N VAL A 251 0.93 0.26 25.68
CA VAL A 251 0.71 -1.13 26.07
C VAL A 251 0.01 -1.84 24.93
N VAL A 252 0.47 -3.04 24.58
CA VAL A 252 -0.16 -3.86 23.54
C VAL A 252 -0.67 -5.17 24.13
N ARG A 253 -1.82 -5.63 23.61
CA ARG A 253 -2.42 -6.92 23.97
C ARG A 253 -2.88 -7.63 22.72
N PRO A 254 -2.73 -8.96 22.64
CA PRO A 254 -3.26 -9.74 21.53
C PRO A 254 -4.74 -9.49 21.33
N LEU A 255 -5.17 -9.33 20.08
CA LEU A 255 -6.59 -9.29 19.74
C LEU A 255 -7.08 -10.73 19.53
N ILE A 256 -8.20 -11.08 20.19
CA ILE A 256 -8.84 -12.39 20.11
C ILE A 256 -10.34 -12.24 19.81
N ASP A 257 -11.00 -13.34 19.45
CA ASP A 257 -12.43 -13.43 19.15
C ASP A 257 -12.94 -12.45 18.08
N PRO A 258 -12.40 -12.47 16.84
CA PRO A 258 -11.44 -13.42 16.28
C PRO A 258 -9.99 -12.98 16.43
N THR A 259 -9.03 -13.93 16.38
CA THR A 259 -7.62 -13.61 16.18
C THR A 259 -7.40 -13.26 14.73
N LEU A 260 -7.07 -11.99 14.46
CA LEU A 260 -6.82 -11.50 13.11
C LEU A 260 -5.33 -11.60 12.78
N VAL A 261 -5.02 -12.27 11.68
CA VAL A 261 -3.64 -12.49 11.20
C VAL A 261 -3.53 -12.01 9.76
N ARG A 262 -2.45 -11.31 9.42
CA ARG A 262 -2.14 -10.93 8.04
C ARG A 262 -0.85 -11.58 7.56
N GLU A 263 -0.74 -11.80 6.26
CA GLU A 263 0.46 -12.33 5.61
C GLU A 263 1.24 -11.18 4.99
N LEU A 264 2.54 -11.12 5.25
CA LEU A 264 3.44 -10.20 4.60
C LEU A 264 4.23 -10.91 3.52
N SER A 265 4.26 -10.32 2.35
CA SER A 265 5.00 -10.86 1.21
C SER A 265 5.81 -9.79 0.52
N LEU A 266 6.98 -10.18 0.03
CA LEU A 266 7.62 -9.42 -1.04
C LEU A 266 6.90 -9.75 -2.35
N VAL A 267 6.49 -8.71 -3.09
CA VAL A 267 5.86 -8.86 -4.40
C VAL A 267 6.75 -8.32 -5.50
N THR A 268 6.76 -9.03 -6.63
CA THR A 268 7.43 -8.64 -7.86
C THR A 268 6.46 -8.80 -9.03
N VAL A 269 6.71 -8.15 -10.17
CA VAL A 269 5.87 -8.33 -11.35
C VAL A 269 6.14 -9.69 -12.00
N ALA A 270 5.09 -10.48 -12.17
CA ALA A 270 5.18 -11.81 -12.79
C ALA A 270 5.73 -11.71 -14.23
N GLY A 271 6.60 -12.65 -14.59
CA GLY A 271 7.21 -12.68 -15.94
C GLY A 271 8.28 -11.61 -16.21
N ARG A 272 8.52 -10.68 -15.25
CA ARG A 272 9.63 -9.72 -15.39
C ARG A 272 10.93 -10.40 -14.96
N PRO A 273 11.99 -10.38 -15.81
CA PRO A 273 13.32 -10.84 -15.40
C PRO A 273 13.79 -10.03 -14.20
N HIS A 274 14.30 -10.71 -13.17
CA HIS A 274 14.88 -10.04 -12.01
C HIS A 274 16.26 -9.47 -12.39
N CYS A 275 16.50 -8.19 -12.07
CA CYS A 275 17.84 -7.65 -12.10
C CYS A 275 18.68 -8.29 -10.97
N HIS A 276 20.02 -8.19 -11.10
CA HIS A 276 20.95 -8.78 -10.14
C HIS A 276 20.65 -8.41 -8.66
N PRO A 277 20.36 -7.13 -8.31
CA PRO A 277 20.00 -6.75 -6.94
C PRO A 277 18.76 -7.46 -6.40
N ILE A 278 17.71 -7.60 -7.22
CA ILE A 278 16.47 -8.31 -6.81
C ILE A 278 16.74 -9.80 -6.58
N ALA A 279 17.52 -10.44 -7.43
CA ALA A 279 17.86 -11.85 -7.24
C ALA A 279 18.61 -12.07 -5.93
N ARG A 280 19.57 -11.18 -5.58
CA ARG A 280 20.27 -11.20 -4.30
C ARG A 280 19.35 -10.96 -3.11
N LEU A 281 18.45 -9.96 -3.21
CA LEU A 281 17.46 -9.68 -2.18
C LEU A 281 16.56 -10.91 -1.92
N LEU A 282 16.05 -11.54 -2.97
CA LEU A 282 15.20 -12.73 -2.84
C LEU A 282 15.95 -13.90 -2.20
N CYS A 283 17.24 -14.10 -2.53
CA CYS A 283 18.09 -15.10 -1.88
C CYS A 283 18.26 -14.78 -0.39
N ALA A 284 18.60 -13.54 -0.04
CA ALA A 284 18.79 -13.11 1.34
C ALA A 284 17.49 -13.23 2.16
N LEU A 285 16.35 -12.83 1.60
CA LEU A 285 15.04 -12.95 2.26
C LEU A 285 14.64 -14.42 2.55
N ARG A 286 14.97 -15.33 1.63
CA ARG A 286 14.71 -16.77 1.82
C ARG A 286 15.64 -17.41 2.87
N ALA A 287 16.87 -16.92 2.96
CA ALA A 287 17.84 -17.37 3.97
C ALA A 287 17.55 -16.80 5.36
N SER A 288 16.84 -15.67 5.42
CA SER A 288 16.51 -15.01 6.69
C SER A 288 15.42 -15.78 7.43
N LYS A 289 15.66 -16.00 8.71
CA LYS A 289 14.65 -16.56 9.63
C LYS A 289 13.73 -15.43 10.06
N TRP A 290 12.50 -15.41 9.53
CA TRP A 290 11.45 -14.50 9.93
C TRP A 290 10.64 -15.03 11.13
N ASP A 291 11.25 -15.95 11.93
CA ASP A 291 10.58 -16.58 13.06
C ASP A 291 10.17 -15.57 14.12
N ASN A 292 9.10 -15.89 14.84
CA ASN A 292 8.44 -15.03 15.83
C ASN A 292 9.27 -14.77 17.11
N ASP A 293 10.55 -15.09 17.14
CA ASP A 293 11.38 -15.05 18.35
C ASP A 293 11.67 -13.62 18.87
N GLU A 294 11.34 -12.58 18.10
CA GLU A 294 11.43 -11.17 18.54
C GLU A 294 10.05 -10.49 18.71
N ALA A 295 8.96 -11.26 18.83
CA ALA A 295 7.71 -10.68 19.27
C ALA A 295 7.93 -10.05 20.67
N PRO A 296 7.52 -8.79 20.90
CA PRO A 296 7.55 -8.25 22.25
C PRO A 296 6.85 -9.24 23.16
N ASP A 297 7.41 -9.49 24.35
CA ASP A 297 6.87 -10.45 25.31
C ASP A 297 5.41 -10.10 25.66
N LEU A 298 4.49 -10.65 24.88
CA LEU A 298 3.04 -10.44 25.01
C LEU A 298 2.43 -11.44 26.00
N GLY A 299 3.26 -12.02 26.88
CA GLY A 299 2.82 -13.10 27.79
C GLY A 299 2.37 -14.31 26.95
N ARG A 300 2.98 -15.47 27.16
CA ARG A 300 2.63 -16.71 26.46
C ARG A 300 1.17 -17.10 26.73
N CYS A 301 0.24 -16.50 25.96
CA CYS A 301 -1.14 -16.97 25.93
C CYS A 301 -1.22 -18.21 25.04
N GLY A 302 -1.82 -19.28 25.58
CA GLY A 302 -1.88 -20.61 24.97
C GLY A 302 -2.35 -20.59 23.50
N ARG A 303 -1.72 -21.41 22.67
CA ARG A 303 -1.90 -21.57 21.22
C ARG A 303 -3.20 -22.27 20.79
N ASN A 304 -4.30 -22.16 21.53
CA ASN A 304 -5.51 -22.95 21.28
C ASN A 304 -6.78 -22.06 21.17
N GLY A 305 -6.86 -21.21 20.15
CA GLY A 305 -8.10 -20.61 19.68
C GLY A 305 -8.20 -20.79 18.14
N PRO A 306 -9.41 -20.83 17.55
CA PRO A 306 -9.55 -20.95 16.09
C PRO A 306 -8.90 -19.75 15.41
N MET A 307 -7.82 -20.02 14.68
CA MET A 307 -7.06 -19.04 13.92
C MET A 307 -7.83 -18.77 12.61
N GLN A 308 -8.51 -17.65 12.52
CA GLN A 308 -9.05 -17.17 11.25
C GLN A 308 -7.92 -16.50 10.45
N LEU A 309 -7.44 -17.21 9.42
CA LEU A 309 -6.75 -16.54 8.32
C LEU A 309 -7.71 -15.50 7.74
N LEU A 310 -7.21 -14.30 7.49
CA LEU A 310 -7.93 -13.24 6.82
C LEU A 310 -8.22 -13.64 5.36
N SER A 311 -9.07 -14.67 5.17
CA SER A 311 -9.57 -15.10 3.88
C SER A 311 -10.97 -14.51 3.71
N GLY A 312 -11.04 -13.34 3.06
CA GLY A 312 -12.32 -12.79 2.65
C GLY A 312 -12.97 -13.73 1.64
N THR A 313 -14.11 -14.28 1.99
CA THR A 313 -15.08 -14.81 1.03
C THR A 313 -15.81 -13.65 0.36
N CYS A 314 -16.02 -13.77 -0.96
CA CYS A 314 -16.64 -12.89 -1.98
C CYS A 314 -17.29 -11.61 -1.52
#